data_2c96d10106f9fa98702b23c20ab274b8
#
_entry.id   2c96d10106f9fa98702b23c20ab274b8
#
_cell.length_a   1.000
_cell.length_b   1.000
_cell.length_c   1.000
_cell.angle_alpha   90.00
_cell.angle_beta   90.00
_cell.angle_gamma   90.00
#
_symmetry.space_group_name_H-M   'P 1'
#
loop_
_entity.id
_entity.type
_entity.pdbx_description
1 polymer ?
#
loop_
_entity_poly.entity_id
_entity_poly.type
_entity_poly.pdbx_seq_one_letter_code
_entity_poly.pdbx_strand_id
1 'polypeptide(L)'
;MTDFKPFFDSLDRAMAEEWDAIVKVNPFFNSLMDGLDDRRLLGVYLPEVYNTVKHSPITQALVVQRLVNPSTTSLRYMAYCLRHALEEVGHEQMALNDLRSLGVDISNERMPPPTIATEAFTAYVYRLATTGNPYQRLGYTYWAENCYAYFAPIAMAIVQNMKLEAKNLTFFVQHGEIDKKHGEEVRKIIAEVATTQADRDAIMAALRGTIRLQGAMLAEVHRTYELFIKGQAPQYDFAKILGPSL
;
A
#
# COMPACT_ATOMS: atom_id res chain seq x y z
N MET A 1 11.43 -31.24 4.58
CA MET A 1 10.85 -29.89 4.46
C MET A 1 11.18 -29.36 3.08
N THR A 2 10.19 -28.89 2.33
CA THR A 2 10.43 -28.25 1.03
C THR A 2 11.23 -26.97 1.29
N ASP A 3 12.32 -26.78 0.55
CA ASP A 3 13.12 -25.55 0.61
C ASP A 3 12.31 -24.43 -0.08
N PHE A 4 11.84 -23.45 0.68
CA PHE A 4 11.09 -22.30 0.17
C PHE A 4 12.01 -21.13 -0.26
N LYS A 5 13.31 -21.22 0.00
CA LYS A 5 14.24 -20.15 -0.35
C LYS A 5 14.18 -19.75 -1.84
N PRO A 6 14.17 -20.68 -2.82
CA PRO A 6 14.07 -20.30 -4.22
C PRO A 6 12.77 -19.55 -4.56
N PHE A 7 11.65 -19.87 -3.88
CA PHE A 7 10.39 -19.18 -4.11
C PHE A 7 10.43 -17.74 -3.54
N PHE A 8 10.96 -17.56 -2.35
CA PHE A 8 11.14 -16.21 -1.79
C PHE A 8 12.10 -15.36 -2.61
N ASP A 9 13.24 -15.95 -3.04
CA ASP A 9 14.16 -15.27 -3.95
C ASP A 9 13.47 -14.83 -5.27
N SER A 10 12.48 -15.61 -5.74
CA SER A 10 11.69 -15.24 -6.93
C SER A 10 10.67 -14.14 -6.65
N LEU A 11 10.04 -14.11 -5.46
CA LEU A 11 9.14 -13.04 -5.04
C LEU A 11 9.92 -11.72 -4.88
N ASP A 12 11.07 -11.75 -4.21
CA ASP A 12 11.91 -10.57 -4.00
C ASP A 12 12.40 -9.99 -5.35
N ARG A 13 12.81 -10.86 -6.27
CA ARG A 13 13.20 -10.46 -7.63
C ARG A 13 12.02 -9.83 -8.38
N ALA A 14 10.84 -10.44 -8.29
CA ALA A 14 9.64 -9.91 -8.94
C ALA A 14 9.26 -8.52 -8.38
N MET A 15 9.40 -8.31 -7.07
CA MET A 15 9.18 -6.98 -6.47
C MET A 15 10.13 -5.94 -7.05
N ALA A 16 11.43 -6.25 -7.10
CA ALA A 16 12.43 -5.34 -7.64
C ALA A 16 12.18 -5.02 -9.12
N GLU A 17 11.95 -6.06 -9.96
CA GLU A 17 11.67 -5.89 -11.40
C GLU A 17 10.44 -5.03 -11.67
N GLU A 18 9.30 -5.31 -11.00
CA GLU A 18 8.06 -4.55 -11.20
C GLU A 18 8.19 -3.11 -10.69
N TRP A 19 8.85 -2.92 -9.54
CA TRP A 19 9.05 -1.59 -8.97
C TRP A 19 9.98 -0.74 -9.81
N ASP A 20 11.12 -1.28 -10.23
CA ASP A 20 12.07 -0.59 -11.10
C ASP A 20 11.44 -0.16 -12.44
N ALA A 21 10.57 -1.02 -13.00
CA ALA A 21 9.83 -0.69 -14.21
C ALA A 21 8.85 0.48 -13.99
N ILE A 22 8.21 0.54 -12.82
CA ILE A 22 7.29 1.62 -12.46
C ILE A 22 8.05 2.92 -12.23
N VAL A 23 9.09 2.92 -11.39
CA VAL A 23 9.84 4.12 -11.02
C VAL A 23 10.41 4.85 -12.24
N LYS A 24 10.87 4.10 -13.25
CA LYS A 24 11.46 4.68 -14.47
C LYS A 24 10.52 5.58 -15.28
N VAL A 25 9.21 5.32 -15.22
CA VAL A 25 8.23 6.00 -16.11
C VAL A 25 7.12 6.72 -15.36
N ASN A 26 7.03 6.54 -14.06
CA ASN A 26 5.92 7.07 -13.29
C ASN A 26 6.13 8.55 -12.95
N PRO A 27 5.21 9.43 -13.35
CA PRO A 27 5.38 10.88 -13.14
C PRO A 27 5.42 11.29 -11.67
N PHE A 28 4.80 10.51 -10.76
CA PHE A 28 4.86 10.76 -9.32
C PHE A 28 6.30 10.71 -8.80
N PHE A 29 7.06 9.69 -9.20
CA PHE A 29 8.45 9.56 -8.79
C PHE A 29 9.35 10.55 -9.50
N ASN A 30 9.16 10.73 -10.81
CA ASN A 30 9.98 11.62 -11.61
C ASN A 30 9.89 13.06 -11.08
N SER A 31 8.69 13.56 -10.78
CA SER A 31 8.52 14.91 -10.23
C SER A 31 9.23 15.10 -8.89
N LEU A 32 9.19 14.10 -8.00
CA LEU A 32 9.89 14.15 -6.72
C LEU A 32 11.41 14.09 -6.88
N MET A 33 11.92 13.27 -7.81
CA MET A 33 13.35 13.21 -8.13
C MET A 33 13.84 14.49 -8.81
N ASP A 34 12.99 15.17 -9.57
CA ASP A 34 13.24 16.48 -10.19
C ASP A 34 13.10 17.65 -9.20
N GLY A 35 12.85 17.37 -7.93
CA GLY A 35 12.85 18.38 -6.86
C GLY A 35 11.52 19.05 -6.58
N LEU A 36 10.37 18.40 -6.93
CA LEU A 36 9.05 18.96 -6.60
C LEU A 36 8.93 19.22 -5.10
N ASP A 37 8.71 20.49 -4.74
CA ASP A 37 8.62 20.98 -3.35
C ASP A 37 7.20 21.38 -2.92
N ASP A 38 6.21 21.18 -3.77
CA ASP A 38 4.82 21.56 -3.54
C ASP A 38 4.09 20.55 -2.65
N ARG A 39 3.84 20.93 -1.38
CA ARG A 39 3.16 20.11 -0.38
C ARG A 39 1.71 19.75 -0.76
N ARG A 40 1.09 20.43 -1.73
CA ARG A 40 -0.24 20.09 -2.23
C ARG A 40 -0.30 18.69 -2.86
N LEU A 41 0.85 18.15 -3.31
CA LEU A 41 0.94 16.75 -3.72
C LEU A 41 0.55 15.81 -2.58
N LEU A 42 0.98 16.08 -1.33
CA LEU A 42 0.61 15.29 -0.16
C LEU A 42 -0.89 15.42 0.17
N GLY A 43 -1.47 16.59 -0.12
CA GLY A 43 -2.92 16.81 0.01
C GLY A 43 -3.75 15.95 -0.94
N VAL A 44 -3.17 15.45 -2.03
CA VAL A 44 -3.79 14.46 -2.93
C VAL A 44 -3.39 13.04 -2.57
N TYR A 45 -2.14 12.80 -2.24
CA TYR A 45 -1.59 11.48 -1.97
C TYR A 45 -2.14 10.83 -0.68
N LEU A 46 -2.14 11.58 0.43
CA LEU A 46 -2.55 11.03 1.74
C LEU A 46 -4.03 10.59 1.79
N PRO A 47 -4.99 11.27 1.14
CA PRO A 47 -6.33 10.72 0.96
C PRO A 47 -6.39 9.37 0.24
N GLU A 48 -5.54 9.16 -0.76
CA GLU A 48 -5.50 7.88 -1.48
C GLU A 48 -4.89 6.77 -0.59
N VAL A 49 -3.87 7.09 0.22
CA VAL A 49 -3.36 6.19 1.27
C VAL A 49 -4.46 5.81 2.25
N TYR A 50 -5.19 6.80 2.79
CA TYR A 50 -6.34 6.56 3.67
C TYR A 50 -7.37 5.65 3.02
N ASN A 51 -7.76 5.97 1.76
CA ASN A 51 -8.77 5.22 1.00
C ASN A 51 -8.34 3.78 0.68
N THR A 52 -7.04 3.50 0.67
CA THR A 52 -6.51 2.15 0.44
C THR A 52 -6.38 1.36 1.74
N VAL A 53 -5.72 1.95 2.75
CA VAL A 53 -5.32 1.26 3.99
C VAL A 53 -6.51 0.84 4.83
N LYS A 54 -7.59 1.65 4.92
CA LYS A 54 -8.81 1.30 5.66
C LYS A 54 -9.47 -0.03 5.24
N HIS A 55 -9.13 -0.55 4.06
CA HIS A 55 -9.65 -1.82 3.54
C HIS A 55 -8.75 -3.02 3.88
N SER A 56 -7.53 -2.82 4.40
CA SER A 56 -6.61 -3.90 4.74
C SER A 56 -7.22 -4.90 5.74
N PRO A 57 -7.71 -4.49 6.92
CA PRO A 57 -8.29 -5.41 7.89
C PRO A 57 -9.55 -6.10 7.36
N ILE A 58 -10.39 -5.40 6.59
CA ILE A 58 -11.63 -5.95 6.03
C ILE A 58 -11.33 -7.08 5.05
N THR A 59 -10.41 -6.84 4.11
CA THR A 59 -10.06 -7.85 3.09
C THR A 59 -9.34 -9.04 3.69
N GLN A 60 -8.62 -8.86 4.80
CA GLN A 60 -8.01 -9.93 5.58
C GLN A 60 -9.08 -10.83 6.23
N ALA A 61 -10.09 -10.21 6.84
CA ALA A 61 -11.21 -10.93 7.44
C ALA A 61 -12.04 -11.72 6.40
N LEU A 62 -12.23 -11.18 5.19
CA LEU A 62 -12.94 -11.84 4.11
C LEU A 62 -12.27 -13.15 3.64
N VAL A 63 -10.94 -13.24 3.71
CA VAL A 63 -10.24 -14.52 3.43
C VAL A 63 -10.70 -15.63 4.37
N VAL A 64 -10.92 -15.32 5.65
CA VAL A 64 -11.33 -16.30 6.68
C VAL A 64 -12.63 -16.99 6.31
N GLN A 65 -13.59 -16.28 5.72
CA GLN A 65 -14.89 -16.85 5.30
C GLN A 65 -14.74 -17.96 4.25
N ARG A 66 -13.63 -18.02 3.53
CA ARG A 66 -13.40 -19.01 2.47
C ARG A 66 -12.77 -20.31 2.97
N LEU A 67 -12.30 -20.32 4.20
CA LEU A 67 -11.61 -21.46 4.82
C LEU A 67 -12.62 -22.39 5.55
N VAL A 68 -13.69 -22.78 4.87
CA VAL A 68 -14.92 -23.39 5.44
C VAL A 68 -14.71 -24.80 5.98
N ASN A 69 -13.73 -25.57 5.51
CA ASN A 69 -13.39 -26.89 6.05
C ASN A 69 -11.89 -26.95 6.32
N PRO A 70 -11.43 -26.30 7.38
CA PRO A 70 -10.03 -26.03 7.52
C PRO A 70 -9.22 -27.28 7.89
N SER A 71 -8.21 -27.59 7.07
CA SER A 71 -7.08 -28.41 7.50
C SER A 71 -6.30 -27.69 8.61
N THR A 72 -5.40 -28.38 9.30
CA THR A 72 -4.50 -27.75 10.30
C THR A 72 -3.76 -26.55 9.70
N THR A 73 -3.32 -26.62 8.45
CA THR A 73 -2.65 -25.56 7.72
C THR A 73 -3.57 -24.35 7.49
N SER A 74 -4.81 -24.59 7.06
CA SER A 74 -5.81 -23.54 6.88
C SER A 74 -6.19 -22.85 8.19
N LEU A 75 -6.22 -23.58 9.31
CA LEU A 75 -6.45 -22.99 10.65
C LEU A 75 -5.33 -22.02 11.05
N ARG A 76 -4.07 -22.35 10.74
CA ARG A 76 -2.94 -21.44 11.00
C ARG A 76 -3.04 -20.18 10.14
N TYR A 77 -3.43 -20.33 8.89
CA TYR A 77 -3.66 -19.16 8.01
C TYR A 77 -4.83 -18.31 8.49
N MET A 78 -5.92 -18.93 8.92
CA MET A 78 -7.05 -18.23 9.54
C MET A 78 -6.60 -17.43 10.77
N ALA A 79 -5.85 -18.05 11.67
CA ALA A 79 -5.32 -17.40 12.87
C ALA A 79 -4.38 -16.21 12.51
N TYR A 80 -3.53 -16.39 11.49
CA TYR A 80 -2.70 -15.30 10.95
C TYR A 80 -3.57 -14.15 10.44
N CYS A 81 -4.57 -14.43 9.58
CA CYS A 81 -5.43 -13.39 9.01
C CYS A 81 -6.17 -12.58 10.08
N LEU A 82 -6.71 -13.25 11.11
CA LEU A 82 -7.45 -12.57 12.18
C LEU A 82 -6.54 -11.70 13.04
N ARG A 83 -5.36 -12.21 13.42
CA ARG A 83 -4.39 -11.44 14.21
C ARG A 83 -3.88 -10.23 13.43
N HIS A 84 -3.40 -10.44 12.21
CA HIS A 84 -2.90 -9.37 11.37
C HIS A 84 -3.98 -8.32 11.04
N ALA A 85 -5.23 -8.75 10.79
CA ALA A 85 -6.33 -7.82 10.61
C ALA A 85 -6.54 -6.92 11.84
N LEU A 86 -6.41 -7.49 13.06
CA LEU A 86 -6.55 -6.72 14.30
C LEU A 86 -5.39 -5.71 14.46
N GLU A 87 -4.17 -6.09 14.09
CA GLU A 87 -2.99 -5.22 14.13
C GLU A 87 -3.11 -4.05 13.13
N GLU A 88 -3.80 -4.25 11.99
CA GLU A 88 -4.02 -3.26 10.94
C GLU A 88 -5.19 -2.28 11.19
N VAL A 89 -6.03 -2.54 12.19
CA VAL A 89 -7.15 -1.63 12.51
C VAL A 89 -6.64 -0.28 12.97
N GLY A 90 -7.03 0.78 12.25
CA GLY A 90 -6.69 2.16 12.61
C GLY A 90 -5.43 2.71 11.92
N HIS A 91 -4.69 1.91 11.14
CA HIS A 91 -3.52 2.41 10.42
C HIS A 91 -3.86 3.52 9.41
N GLU A 92 -5.07 3.54 8.86
CA GLU A 92 -5.55 4.64 8.00
C GLU A 92 -5.53 6.00 8.72
N GLN A 93 -5.63 6.01 10.07
CA GLN A 93 -5.59 7.25 10.84
C GLN A 93 -4.22 7.93 10.78
N MET A 94 -3.14 7.21 10.49
CA MET A 94 -1.81 7.79 10.30
C MET A 94 -1.81 8.80 9.14
N ALA A 95 -2.46 8.48 8.02
CA ALA A 95 -2.58 9.40 6.88
C ALA A 95 -3.36 10.67 7.24
N LEU A 96 -4.41 10.56 8.07
CA LEU A 96 -5.13 11.71 8.60
C LEU A 96 -4.26 12.54 9.56
N ASN A 97 -3.50 11.89 10.41
CA ASN A 97 -2.59 12.57 11.33
C ASN A 97 -1.48 13.32 10.58
N ASP A 98 -0.98 12.75 9.50
CA ASP A 98 0.00 13.40 8.64
C ASP A 98 -0.61 14.67 7.99
N LEU A 99 -1.83 14.60 7.44
CA LEU A 99 -2.53 15.78 6.93
C LEU A 99 -2.72 16.87 8.01
N ARG A 100 -3.17 16.48 9.21
CA ARG A 100 -3.34 17.41 10.34
C ARG A 100 -2.03 18.05 10.75
N SER A 101 -0.94 17.30 10.77
CA SER A 101 0.40 17.78 11.11
C SER A 101 0.93 18.83 10.11
N LEU A 102 0.41 18.79 8.88
CA LEU A 102 0.67 19.77 7.84
C LEU A 102 -0.27 20.99 7.90
N GLY A 103 -1.19 21.03 8.87
CA GLY A 103 -2.13 22.13 9.06
C GLY A 103 -3.46 21.95 8.32
N VAL A 104 -3.74 20.77 7.77
CA VAL A 104 -5.01 20.46 7.12
C VAL A 104 -5.98 19.88 8.15
N ASP A 105 -7.03 20.62 8.46
CA ASP A 105 -8.13 20.12 9.30
C ASP A 105 -9.17 19.42 8.42
N ILE A 106 -9.08 18.11 8.37
CA ILE A 106 -10.01 17.26 7.61
C ILE A 106 -10.53 16.13 8.48
N SER A 107 -11.85 15.92 8.42
CA SER A 107 -12.53 14.76 9.02
C SER A 107 -12.69 13.62 8.00
N ASN A 108 -12.97 12.42 8.50
CA ASN A 108 -13.22 11.25 7.66
C ASN A 108 -14.35 11.49 6.64
N GLU A 109 -15.40 12.23 7.05
CA GLU A 109 -16.57 12.52 6.21
C GLU A 109 -16.28 13.52 5.08
N ARG A 110 -15.19 14.28 5.20
CA ARG A 110 -14.75 15.26 4.19
C ARG A 110 -13.66 14.73 3.29
N MET A 111 -13.21 13.48 3.54
CA MET A 111 -12.21 12.85 2.68
C MET A 111 -12.75 12.74 1.26
N PRO A 112 -12.00 13.14 0.23
CA PRO A 112 -12.44 12.97 -1.14
C PRO A 112 -12.64 11.48 -1.46
N PRO A 113 -13.55 11.15 -2.38
CA PRO A 113 -13.67 9.78 -2.86
C PRO A 113 -12.33 9.34 -3.48
N PRO A 114 -12.02 8.03 -3.46
CA PRO A 114 -10.82 7.52 -4.08
C PRO A 114 -10.81 7.84 -5.58
N THR A 115 -9.64 8.04 -6.14
CA THR A 115 -9.46 8.06 -7.59
C THR A 115 -9.84 6.71 -8.20
N ILE A 116 -10.16 6.69 -9.49
CA ILE A 116 -10.52 5.43 -10.20
C ILE A 116 -9.39 4.40 -10.08
N ALA A 117 -8.13 4.83 -10.12
CA ALA A 117 -7.00 3.92 -9.97
C ALA A 117 -6.93 3.31 -8.55
N THR A 118 -7.19 4.10 -7.51
CA THR A 118 -7.28 3.62 -6.13
C THR A 118 -8.48 2.69 -5.91
N GLU A 119 -9.62 3.02 -6.50
CA GLU A 119 -10.80 2.15 -6.46
C GLU A 119 -10.52 0.82 -7.15
N ALA A 120 -9.87 0.82 -8.33
CA ALA A 120 -9.47 -0.39 -9.04
C ALA A 120 -8.47 -1.23 -8.23
N PHE A 121 -7.50 -0.58 -7.58
CA PHE A 121 -6.55 -1.26 -6.69
C PHE A 121 -7.27 -1.92 -5.52
N THR A 122 -8.14 -1.20 -4.84
CA THR A 122 -8.94 -1.71 -3.72
C THR A 122 -9.83 -2.86 -4.16
N ALA A 123 -10.56 -2.71 -5.28
CA ALA A 123 -11.41 -3.77 -5.85
C ALA A 123 -10.58 -5.03 -6.18
N TYR A 124 -9.35 -4.86 -6.68
CA TYR A 124 -8.45 -5.99 -6.91
C TYR A 124 -8.13 -6.74 -5.61
N VAL A 125 -7.82 -6.03 -4.52
CA VAL A 125 -7.54 -6.67 -3.21
C VAL A 125 -8.78 -7.41 -2.68
N TYR A 126 -9.98 -6.84 -2.84
CA TYR A 126 -11.24 -7.54 -2.53
C TYR A 126 -11.41 -8.81 -3.37
N ARG A 127 -11.13 -8.75 -4.67
CA ARG A 127 -11.15 -9.94 -5.54
C ARG A 127 -10.17 -11.00 -5.05
N LEU A 128 -8.95 -10.63 -4.69
CA LEU A 128 -7.97 -11.56 -4.13
C LEU A 128 -8.48 -12.23 -2.84
N ALA A 129 -9.22 -11.50 -2.02
CA ALA A 129 -9.77 -12.01 -0.76
C ALA A 129 -10.98 -12.94 -0.97
N THR A 130 -11.81 -12.70 -2.00
CA THR A 130 -13.14 -13.33 -2.13
C THR A 130 -13.25 -14.40 -3.21
N THR A 131 -12.33 -14.45 -4.18
CA THR A 131 -12.39 -15.39 -5.32
C THR A 131 -11.05 -16.08 -5.58
N GLY A 132 -11.01 -17.07 -6.44
CA GLY A 132 -9.79 -17.76 -6.88
C GLY A 132 -9.09 -18.59 -5.80
N ASN A 133 -7.77 -18.68 -5.84
CA ASN A 133 -6.99 -19.43 -4.87
C ASN A 133 -7.07 -18.76 -3.47
N PRO A 134 -7.36 -19.48 -2.37
CA PRO A 134 -7.54 -18.89 -1.04
C PRO A 134 -6.27 -18.23 -0.48
N TYR A 135 -5.09 -18.61 -0.97
CA TYR A 135 -3.80 -18.08 -0.51
C TYR A 135 -3.27 -16.92 -1.35
N GLN A 136 -3.92 -16.60 -2.48
CA GLN A 136 -3.41 -15.59 -3.43
C GLN A 136 -3.25 -14.19 -2.80
N ARG A 137 -4.08 -13.83 -1.80
CA ARG A 137 -3.97 -12.54 -1.11
C ARG A 137 -2.63 -12.38 -0.38
N LEU A 138 -1.94 -13.47 -0.08
CA LEU A 138 -0.59 -13.41 0.49
C LEU A 138 0.42 -12.70 -0.45
N GLY A 139 0.18 -12.66 -1.76
CA GLY A 139 0.98 -11.85 -2.68
C GLY A 139 0.82 -10.34 -2.45
N TYR A 140 -0.41 -9.88 -2.17
CA TYR A 140 -0.66 -8.50 -1.73
C TYR A 140 0.02 -8.24 -0.38
N THR A 141 -0.21 -9.12 0.62
CA THR A 141 0.39 -8.95 1.94
C THR A 141 1.92 -8.95 1.87
N TYR A 142 2.52 -9.85 1.07
CA TYR A 142 3.97 -9.89 0.89
C TYR A 142 4.55 -8.57 0.38
N TRP A 143 3.87 -7.93 -0.57
CA TRP A 143 4.25 -6.59 -1.01
C TRP A 143 4.06 -5.55 0.09
N ALA A 144 2.89 -5.49 0.70
CA ALA A 144 2.55 -4.48 1.71
C ALA A 144 3.58 -4.46 2.85
N GLU A 145 3.96 -5.65 3.36
CA GLU A 145 4.90 -5.78 4.49
C GLU A 145 6.39 -5.62 4.10
N ASN A 146 6.70 -5.54 2.81
CA ASN A 146 8.10 -5.40 2.34
C ASN A 146 8.31 -4.14 1.47
N CYS A 147 7.25 -3.39 1.14
CA CYS A 147 7.35 -2.24 0.24
C CYS A 147 8.11 -1.05 0.86
N TYR A 148 8.24 -0.98 2.17
CA TYR A 148 8.91 0.12 2.87
C TYR A 148 10.31 0.40 2.29
N ALA A 149 11.12 -0.63 2.05
CA ALA A 149 12.46 -0.46 1.49
C ALA A 149 12.46 0.23 0.13
N TYR A 150 11.39 0.03 -0.64
CA TYR A 150 11.19 0.64 -1.96
C TYR A 150 10.67 2.08 -1.88
N PHE A 151 9.87 2.38 -0.86
CA PHE A 151 9.34 3.73 -0.62
C PHE A 151 10.29 4.64 0.15
N ALA A 152 11.26 4.11 0.90
CA ALA A 152 12.17 4.90 1.73
C ALA A 152 12.91 6.03 0.95
N PRO A 153 13.47 5.81 -0.25
CA PRO A 153 14.10 6.89 -1.02
C PRO A 153 13.11 8.00 -1.40
N ILE A 154 11.86 7.66 -1.65
CA ILE A 154 10.79 8.58 -2.03
C ILE A 154 10.36 9.42 -0.82
N ALA A 155 10.18 8.77 0.32
CA ALA A 155 9.89 9.46 1.59
C ALA A 155 11.01 10.46 1.94
N MET A 156 12.28 10.08 1.72
CA MET A 156 13.41 10.98 1.90
C MET A 156 13.36 12.18 0.94
N ALA A 157 13.05 11.97 -0.34
CA ALA A 157 12.89 13.05 -1.31
C ALA A 157 11.75 13.99 -0.90
N ILE A 158 10.61 13.47 -0.49
CA ILE A 158 9.48 14.26 0.03
C ILE A 158 9.93 15.12 1.22
N VAL A 159 10.59 14.52 2.21
CA VAL A 159 11.09 15.23 3.41
C VAL A 159 12.03 16.36 3.01
N GLN A 160 12.99 16.09 2.15
CA GLN A 160 14.01 17.05 1.74
C GLN A 160 13.43 18.18 0.88
N ASN A 161 12.70 17.84 -0.17
CA ASN A 161 12.14 18.82 -1.12
C ASN A 161 11.14 19.74 -0.44
N MET A 162 10.25 19.15 0.38
CA MET A 162 9.13 19.89 1.00
C MET A 162 9.48 20.43 2.39
N LYS A 163 10.74 20.30 2.83
CA LYS A 163 11.23 20.76 4.15
C LYS A 163 10.34 20.28 5.29
N LEU A 164 10.07 18.97 5.36
CA LEU A 164 9.21 18.35 6.36
C LEU A 164 10.03 17.76 7.52
N GLU A 165 9.35 17.53 8.63
CA GLU A 165 9.87 16.79 9.77
C GLU A 165 9.31 15.36 9.77
N ALA A 166 9.96 14.42 10.48
CA ALA A 166 9.51 13.03 10.58
C ALA A 166 8.06 12.92 11.11
N LYS A 167 7.62 13.85 11.97
CA LYS A 167 6.25 13.91 12.48
C LYS A 167 5.19 14.19 11.41
N ASN A 168 5.57 14.65 10.22
CA ASN A 168 4.65 14.96 9.12
C ASN A 168 4.44 13.75 8.18
N LEU A 169 5.19 12.67 8.38
CA LEU A 169 5.14 11.45 7.57
C LEU A 169 5.13 10.21 8.47
N THR A 170 4.25 10.21 9.48
CA THR A 170 4.17 9.11 10.45
C THR A 170 3.78 7.80 9.79
N PHE A 171 2.97 7.85 8.75
CA PHE A 171 2.63 6.67 7.95
C PHE A 171 3.88 5.96 7.41
N PHE A 172 4.82 6.70 6.84
CA PHE A 172 6.07 6.12 6.32
C PHE A 172 7.05 5.71 7.43
N VAL A 173 7.17 6.52 8.49
CA VAL A 173 8.19 6.31 9.52
C VAL A 173 7.84 5.14 10.43
N GLN A 174 6.57 5.04 10.84
CA GLN A 174 6.14 4.01 11.79
C GLN A 174 6.01 2.62 11.15
N HIS A 175 5.52 2.54 9.91
CA HIS A 175 5.47 1.26 9.19
C HIS A 175 6.85 0.62 9.05
N GLY A 176 7.91 1.38 8.84
CA GLY A 176 9.24 0.82 8.65
C GLY A 176 9.81 -0.02 9.79
N GLU A 177 9.33 0.15 11.02
CA GLU A 177 9.72 -0.68 12.18
C GLU A 177 8.76 -1.87 12.37
N ILE A 178 7.46 -1.66 12.14
CA ILE A 178 6.41 -2.68 12.27
C ILE A 178 6.56 -3.74 11.17
N ASP A 179 6.80 -3.32 9.94
CA ASP A 179 6.86 -4.16 8.75
C ASP A 179 7.95 -5.23 8.79
N LYS A 180 9.07 -5.01 9.50
CA LYS A 180 10.12 -6.03 9.64
C LYS A 180 9.60 -7.32 10.30
N LYS A 181 8.80 -7.18 11.36
CA LYS A 181 8.19 -8.34 12.05
C LYS A 181 7.13 -8.98 11.16
N HIS A 182 6.26 -8.19 10.55
CA HIS A 182 5.20 -8.67 9.66
C HIS A 182 5.78 -9.33 8.40
N GLY A 183 6.85 -8.80 7.81
CA GLY A 183 7.55 -9.42 6.68
C GLY A 183 8.07 -10.83 6.99
N GLU A 184 8.58 -11.08 8.21
CA GLU A 184 8.96 -12.42 8.64
C GLU A 184 7.74 -13.34 8.84
N GLU A 185 6.65 -12.81 9.40
CA GLU A 185 5.44 -13.57 9.66
C GLU A 185 4.75 -14.00 8.34
N VAL A 186 4.69 -13.11 7.34
CA VAL A 186 4.13 -13.45 6.03
C VAL A 186 4.97 -14.50 5.31
N ARG A 187 6.29 -14.47 5.43
CA ARG A 187 7.16 -15.54 4.90
C ARG A 187 6.86 -16.89 5.57
N LYS A 188 6.72 -16.91 6.90
CA LYS A 188 6.39 -18.14 7.64
C LYS A 188 5.06 -18.73 7.18
N ILE A 189 4.01 -17.91 7.09
CA ILE A 189 2.70 -18.42 6.69
C ILE A 189 2.68 -18.87 5.22
N ILE A 190 3.35 -18.19 4.30
CA ILE A 190 3.51 -18.62 2.91
C ILE A 190 4.18 -20.00 2.85
N ALA A 191 5.27 -20.21 3.60
CA ALA A 191 5.96 -21.50 3.65
C ALA A 191 5.10 -22.65 4.18
N GLU A 192 4.12 -22.33 5.03
CA GLU A 192 3.18 -23.33 5.57
C GLU A 192 2.03 -23.67 4.59
N VAL A 193 1.53 -22.68 3.84
CA VAL A 193 0.29 -22.85 3.04
C VAL A 193 0.53 -23.03 1.54
N ALA A 194 1.58 -22.46 0.96
CA ALA A 194 1.85 -22.50 -0.49
C ALA A 194 2.50 -23.85 -0.90
N THR A 195 1.82 -24.95 -0.59
CA THR A 195 2.36 -26.30 -0.75
C THR A 195 2.34 -26.79 -2.20
N THR A 196 1.45 -26.26 -3.03
CA THR A 196 1.34 -26.63 -4.44
C THR A 196 1.94 -25.55 -5.36
N GLN A 197 2.28 -25.93 -6.61
CA GLN A 197 2.72 -24.97 -7.61
C GLN A 197 1.61 -23.94 -7.90
N ALA A 198 0.35 -24.38 -7.96
CA ALA A 198 -0.80 -23.50 -8.17
C ALA A 198 -0.93 -22.41 -7.08
N ASP A 199 -0.63 -22.74 -5.82
CA ASP A 199 -0.63 -21.75 -4.72
C ASP A 199 0.47 -20.71 -4.93
N ARG A 200 1.67 -21.18 -5.25
CA ARG A 200 2.83 -20.29 -5.51
C ARG A 200 2.61 -19.39 -6.72
N ASP A 201 2.05 -19.93 -7.81
CA ASP A 201 1.71 -19.15 -9.01
C ASP A 201 0.64 -18.09 -8.71
N ALA A 202 -0.37 -18.43 -7.92
CA ALA A 202 -1.42 -17.50 -7.53
C ALA A 202 -0.87 -16.36 -6.63
N ILE A 203 0.03 -16.66 -5.70
CA ILE A 203 0.71 -15.66 -4.85
C ILE A 203 1.58 -14.74 -5.70
N MET A 204 2.39 -15.29 -6.63
CA MET A 204 3.23 -14.52 -7.53
C MET A 204 2.42 -13.60 -8.44
N ALA A 205 1.34 -14.12 -9.03
CA ALA A 205 0.45 -13.32 -9.88
C ALA A 205 -0.21 -12.16 -9.10
N ALA A 206 -0.62 -12.42 -7.87
CA ALA A 206 -1.20 -11.41 -7.00
C ALA A 206 -0.18 -10.34 -6.60
N LEU A 207 1.06 -10.73 -6.30
CA LEU A 207 2.17 -9.81 -6.01
C LEU A 207 2.39 -8.83 -7.17
N ARG A 208 2.62 -9.36 -8.39
CA ARG A 208 2.86 -8.52 -9.58
C ARG A 208 1.67 -7.60 -9.88
N GLY A 209 0.44 -8.12 -9.80
CA GLY A 209 -0.77 -7.33 -10.01
C GLY A 209 -0.93 -6.20 -9.00
N THR A 210 -0.61 -6.45 -7.74
CA THR A 210 -0.62 -5.47 -6.64
C THR A 210 0.34 -4.30 -6.94
N ILE A 211 1.59 -4.60 -7.26
CA ILE A 211 2.63 -3.58 -7.51
C ILE A 211 2.23 -2.72 -8.71
N ARG A 212 1.77 -3.34 -9.81
CA ARG A 212 1.33 -2.61 -11.01
C ARG A 212 0.16 -1.67 -10.75
N LEU A 213 -0.84 -2.13 -9.98
CA LEU A 213 -1.99 -1.29 -9.64
C LEU A 213 -1.61 -0.17 -8.67
N GLN A 214 -0.70 -0.40 -7.73
CA GLN A 214 -0.17 0.68 -6.90
C GLN A 214 0.61 1.70 -7.73
N GLY A 215 1.38 1.27 -8.71
CA GLY A 215 2.02 2.18 -9.66
C GLY A 215 1.01 3.03 -10.44
N ALA A 216 -0.10 2.42 -10.89
CA ALA A 216 -1.18 3.17 -11.55
C ALA A 216 -1.85 4.18 -10.61
N MET A 217 -2.06 3.80 -9.33
CA MET A 217 -2.59 4.71 -8.31
C MET A 217 -1.67 5.93 -8.13
N LEU A 218 -0.36 5.73 -8.02
CA LEU A 218 0.60 6.82 -7.85
C LEU A 218 0.66 7.75 -9.08
N ALA A 219 0.58 7.19 -10.29
CA ALA A 219 0.49 8.00 -11.51
C ALA A 219 -0.79 8.85 -11.53
N GLU A 220 -1.91 8.29 -11.09
CA GLU A 220 -3.18 9.01 -11.00
C GLU A 220 -3.17 10.08 -9.90
N VAL A 221 -2.47 9.85 -8.79
CA VAL A 221 -2.22 10.87 -7.76
C VAL A 221 -1.52 12.09 -8.38
N HIS A 222 -0.45 11.86 -9.15
CA HIS A 222 0.26 12.96 -9.81
C HIS A 222 -0.62 13.68 -10.83
N ARG A 223 -1.37 12.95 -11.67
CA ARG A 223 -2.31 13.55 -12.62
C ARG A 223 -3.38 14.40 -11.91
N THR A 224 -3.91 13.89 -10.81
CA THR A 224 -4.91 14.59 -10.00
C THR A 224 -4.33 15.84 -9.34
N TYR A 225 -3.07 15.77 -8.85
CA TYR A 225 -2.36 16.93 -8.36
C TYR A 225 -2.20 18.00 -9.45
N GLU A 226 -1.83 17.64 -10.67
CA GLU A 226 -1.74 18.59 -11.79
C GLU A 226 -3.10 19.25 -12.12
N LEU A 227 -4.19 18.51 -12.02
CA LEU A 227 -5.54 19.07 -12.18
C LEU A 227 -5.88 20.00 -11.02
N PHE A 228 -5.53 19.62 -9.80
CA PHE A 228 -5.79 20.42 -8.61
C PHE A 228 -5.09 21.78 -8.65
N ILE A 229 -3.80 21.84 -9.01
CA ILE A 229 -3.08 23.12 -9.12
C ILE A 229 -3.63 24.02 -10.23
N LYS A 230 -4.32 23.44 -11.23
CA LYS A 230 -5.05 24.17 -12.29
C LYS A 230 -6.48 24.55 -11.89
N GLY A 231 -6.92 24.22 -10.66
CA GLY A 231 -8.28 24.50 -10.18
C GLY A 231 -9.36 23.57 -10.77
N GLN A 232 -8.97 22.41 -11.32
CA GLN A 232 -9.84 21.46 -11.99
C GLN A 232 -10.20 20.23 -11.13
N ALA A 233 -9.81 20.22 -9.85
CA ALA A 233 -10.11 19.16 -8.88
C ALA A 233 -10.58 19.76 -7.55
N PRO A 234 -11.79 20.37 -7.50
CA PRO A 234 -12.28 21.12 -6.35
C PRO A 234 -12.49 20.27 -5.09
N GLN A 235 -12.61 18.94 -5.21
CA GLN A 235 -12.69 18.03 -4.08
C GLN A 235 -11.42 18.04 -3.22
N TYR A 236 -10.31 18.58 -3.70
CA TYR A 236 -9.04 18.76 -2.97
C TYR A 236 -8.80 20.21 -2.50
N ASP A 237 -9.81 21.09 -2.57
CA ASP A 237 -9.69 22.50 -2.17
C ASP A 237 -9.23 22.70 -0.73
N PHE A 238 -9.48 21.73 0.15
CA PHE A 238 -8.97 21.72 1.53
C PHE A 238 -7.43 21.72 1.60
N ALA A 239 -6.76 21.21 0.58
CA ALA A 239 -5.29 21.14 0.51
C ALA A 239 -4.63 22.42 -0.07
N LYS A 240 -5.42 23.44 -0.47
CA LYS A 240 -4.87 24.72 -0.98
C LYS A 240 -3.99 25.42 0.06
N ILE A 241 -4.27 25.22 1.34
CA ILE A 241 -3.50 25.78 2.46
C ILE A 241 -2.04 25.28 2.47
N LEU A 242 -1.78 24.10 1.87
CA LEU A 242 -0.44 23.50 1.87
C LEU A 242 0.56 24.26 0.99
N GLY A 243 0.14 24.94 -0.07
CA GLY A 243 0.98 25.76 -0.93
C GLY A 243 2.38 25.20 -1.27
N PRO A 244 3.15 25.82 -2.15
CA PRO A 244 4.58 25.55 -2.30
C PRO A 244 5.32 25.84 -0.98
N SER A 245 6.42 25.11 -0.72
CA SER A 245 7.31 25.43 0.41
C SER A 245 7.90 26.82 0.24
N LEU A 246 7.75 27.70 1.22
CA LEU A 246 8.39 29.01 1.26
C LEU A 246 9.90 28.89 1.50
#